data_d5067b1d419c0446319c4f8186c32eed
#
_entry.id   d5067b1d419c0446319c4f8186c32eed
#
_cell.length_a   1.000
_cell.length_b   1.000
_cell.length_c   1.000
_cell.angle_alpha   90.00
_cell.angle_beta   90.00
_cell.angle_gamma   90.00
#
_symmetry.space_group_name_H-M   'P 1'
#
loop_
_entity.id
_entity.type
_entity.pdbx_description
1 polymer ?
#
loop_
_entity_poly.entity_id
_entity_poly.type
_entity_poly.pdbx_seq_one_letter_code
_entity_poly.pdbx_strand_id
1 'polypeptide(L)'
;MVDISGIGRLLSGSALTDDVDVPYGHYAAENMAVTVVPNRNAIMLSIAYGVAVACNASLVACAVHAGDHYVYPDCRPAFIEAFDTMERLAVEGFGDPSLRLYAPFLNKTKAEIVKIGGALGVPYADTWSCYEGGDLHCSLCGTCNERKEAFELAGVPDPTEYVN
;
A
#
# COMPACT_ATOMS: atom_id res chain seq x y z
N MET A 1 3.76 14.65 -8.68
CA MET A 1 2.75 14.29 -7.66
C MET A 1 1.38 14.68 -8.19
N VAL A 2 0.36 13.82 -8.05
CA VAL A 2 -1.03 14.11 -8.45
C VAL A 2 -1.85 14.31 -7.18
N ASP A 3 -2.56 15.43 -7.06
CA ASP A 3 -3.48 15.69 -5.96
C ASP A 3 -4.84 15.03 -6.28
N ILE A 4 -5.24 14.04 -5.47
CA ILE A 4 -6.52 13.34 -5.55
C ILE A 4 -7.42 13.63 -4.33
N SER A 5 -7.14 14.68 -3.57
CA SER A 5 -7.92 15.05 -2.37
C SER A 5 -9.42 15.26 -2.68
N GLY A 6 -9.74 15.72 -3.90
CA GLY A 6 -11.12 15.85 -4.37
C GLY A 6 -11.84 14.50 -4.44
N ILE A 7 -11.16 13.46 -4.88
CA ILE A 7 -11.70 12.08 -4.91
C ILE A 7 -11.77 11.53 -3.48
N GLY A 8 -10.74 11.72 -2.67
CA GLY A 8 -10.68 11.25 -1.29
C GLY A 8 -11.89 11.70 -0.46
N ARG A 9 -12.34 12.94 -0.65
CA ARG A 9 -13.55 13.47 0.02
C ARG A 9 -14.87 12.79 -0.38
N LEU A 10 -14.89 12.03 -1.47
CA LEU A 10 -16.06 11.27 -1.94
C LEU A 10 -16.04 9.82 -1.46
N LEU A 11 -14.88 9.35 -0.96
CA LEU A 11 -14.69 7.98 -0.49
C LEU A 11 -14.92 7.93 1.02
N SER A 12 -16.19 7.83 1.43
CA SER A 12 -16.59 7.71 2.84
C SER A 12 -16.70 6.23 3.26
N GLY A 13 -16.79 6.00 4.58
CA GLY A 13 -17.02 4.68 5.18
C GLY A 13 -15.73 4.00 5.68
N SER A 14 -14.61 4.70 5.77
CA SER A 14 -13.36 4.17 6.29
C SER A 14 -12.80 5.04 7.40
N ALA A 15 -12.15 4.43 8.40
CA ALA A 15 -11.39 5.14 9.42
C ALA A 15 -10.21 5.97 8.85
N LEU A 16 -9.88 5.81 7.57
CA LEU A 16 -8.84 6.58 6.90
C LEU A 16 -9.38 7.77 6.09
N THR A 17 -10.71 7.91 5.98
CA THR A 17 -11.36 8.99 5.22
C THR A 17 -12.39 9.76 6.02
N ASP A 18 -12.91 9.18 7.10
CA ASP A 18 -13.95 9.74 7.95
C ASP A 18 -13.45 9.91 9.39
N ASP A 19 -14.22 10.59 10.22
CA ASP A 19 -13.98 10.77 11.65
C ASP A 19 -14.42 9.51 12.42
N VAL A 20 -13.67 8.43 12.22
CA VAL A 20 -13.86 7.10 12.83
C VAL A 20 -12.53 6.65 13.41
N ASP A 21 -12.55 6.17 14.64
CA ASP A 21 -11.33 5.73 15.33
C ASP A 21 -10.61 4.60 14.57
N VAL A 22 -9.28 4.74 14.46
CA VAL A 22 -8.42 3.69 13.92
C VAL A 22 -8.33 2.54 14.93
N PRO A 23 -8.59 1.29 14.54
CA PRO A 23 -8.56 0.18 15.48
C PRO A 23 -7.14 -0.14 15.97
N TYR A 24 -7.05 -0.47 17.24
CA TYR A 24 -5.82 -0.96 17.87
C TYR A 24 -5.76 -2.48 17.84
N GLY A 25 -4.57 -3.04 17.97
CA GLY A 25 -4.34 -4.47 18.05
C GLY A 25 -3.63 -5.05 16.84
N HIS A 26 -3.88 -6.33 16.56
CA HIS A 26 -3.19 -7.05 15.49
C HIS A 26 -3.74 -6.67 14.11
N TYR A 27 -2.85 -6.47 13.13
CA TYR A 27 -3.21 -6.03 11.77
C TYR A 27 -4.18 -6.95 11.02
N ALA A 28 -4.12 -8.26 11.26
CA ALA A 28 -5.01 -9.23 10.62
C ALA A 28 -6.36 -9.45 11.38
N ALA A 29 -6.66 -8.64 12.40
CA ALA A 29 -7.91 -8.74 13.14
C ALA A 29 -9.10 -8.25 12.28
N GLU A 30 -10.29 -8.82 12.52
CA GLU A 30 -11.51 -8.46 11.77
C GLU A 30 -11.87 -6.97 11.87
N ASN A 31 -11.52 -6.31 12.98
CA ASN A 31 -11.76 -4.88 13.17
C ASN A 31 -10.98 -4.00 12.18
N MET A 32 -9.93 -4.51 11.55
CA MET A 32 -9.18 -3.78 10.50
C MET A 32 -9.99 -3.54 9.23
N ALA A 33 -11.11 -4.23 9.03
CA ALA A 33 -11.99 -3.99 7.88
C ALA A 33 -12.49 -2.53 7.79
N VAL A 34 -12.60 -1.82 8.90
CA VAL A 34 -12.99 -0.40 8.93
C VAL A 34 -11.92 0.52 8.32
N THR A 35 -10.68 0.06 8.14
CA THR A 35 -9.60 0.83 7.48
C THR A 35 -9.60 0.67 5.95
N VAL A 36 -10.48 -0.16 5.40
CA VAL A 36 -10.60 -0.33 3.95
C VAL A 36 -11.20 0.93 3.35
N VAL A 37 -10.46 1.61 2.48
CA VAL A 37 -10.99 2.64 1.58
C VAL A 37 -11.39 1.95 0.28
N PRO A 38 -12.68 1.79 0.00
CA PRO A 38 -13.14 1.00 -1.12
C PRO A 38 -12.55 1.48 -2.45
N ASN A 39 -12.07 0.52 -3.26
CA ASN A 39 -11.57 0.79 -4.61
C ASN A 39 -10.34 1.74 -4.69
N ARG A 40 -9.67 2.01 -3.58
CA ARG A 40 -8.55 2.98 -3.53
C ARG A 40 -7.41 2.62 -4.49
N ASN A 41 -6.97 1.36 -4.47
CA ASN A 41 -5.85 0.94 -5.33
C ASN A 41 -6.24 0.98 -6.81
N ALA A 42 -7.46 0.61 -7.18
CA ALA A 42 -7.92 0.71 -8.57
C ALA A 42 -7.90 2.17 -9.05
N ILE A 43 -8.41 3.12 -8.26
CA ILE A 43 -8.40 4.55 -8.60
C ILE A 43 -6.97 5.06 -8.79
N MET A 44 -6.09 4.79 -7.83
CA MET A 44 -4.70 5.27 -7.87
C MET A 44 -3.92 4.65 -9.03
N LEU A 45 -4.11 3.37 -9.29
CA LEU A 45 -3.44 2.65 -10.37
C LEU A 45 -3.93 3.09 -11.74
N SER A 46 -5.24 3.35 -11.94
CA SER A 46 -5.76 3.88 -13.21
C SER A 46 -5.15 5.26 -13.53
N ILE A 47 -5.02 6.13 -12.53
CA ILE A 47 -4.34 7.42 -12.71
C ILE A 47 -2.88 7.19 -13.09
N ALA A 48 -2.18 6.26 -12.42
CA ALA A 48 -0.79 5.94 -12.70
C ALA A 48 -0.59 5.38 -14.13
N TYR A 49 -1.52 4.55 -14.62
CA TYR A 49 -1.49 4.06 -16.01
C TYR A 49 -1.66 5.19 -17.01
N GLY A 50 -2.59 6.12 -16.78
CA GLY A 50 -2.74 7.31 -17.63
C GLY A 50 -1.46 8.15 -17.71
N VAL A 51 -0.77 8.34 -16.58
CA VAL A 51 0.53 9.03 -16.52
C VAL A 51 1.60 8.22 -17.23
N ALA A 52 1.65 6.90 -17.04
CA ALA A 52 2.62 6.01 -17.68
C ALA A 52 2.53 6.08 -19.21
N VAL A 53 1.31 6.05 -19.77
CA VAL A 53 1.09 6.25 -21.22
C VAL A 53 1.61 7.61 -21.67
N ALA A 54 1.28 8.68 -20.95
CA ALA A 54 1.66 10.04 -21.30
C ALA A 54 3.19 10.26 -21.30
N CYS A 55 3.94 9.55 -20.45
CA CYS A 55 5.41 9.62 -20.38
C CYS A 55 6.12 8.43 -21.05
N ASN A 56 5.40 7.59 -21.77
CA ASN A 56 5.90 6.40 -22.45
C ASN A 56 6.71 5.45 -21.54
N ALA A 57 6.21 5.26 -20.29
CA ALA A 57 6.80 4.34 -19.35
C ALA A 57 6.40 2.89 -19.67
N SER A 58 7.28 1.94 -19.35
CA SER A 58 7.04 0.51 -19.56
C SER A 58 6.48 -0.21 -18.33
N LEU A 59 6.43 0.45 -17.16
CA LEU A 59 5.97 -0.14 -15.92
C LEU A 59 5.16 0.86 -15.09
N VAL A 60 4.07 0.36 -14.49
CA VAL A 60 3.43 0.93 -13.30
C VAL A 60 3.73 0.01 -12.13
N ALA A 61 4.31 0.50 -11.06
CA ALA A 61 4.65 -0.32 -9.90
C ALA A 61 3.72 -0.06 -8.72
N CYS A 62 3.36 -1.13 -8.00
CA CYS A 62 2.67 -1.04 -6.70
C CYS A 62 3.31 -1.98 -5.68
N ALA A 63 3.16 -1.65 -4.40
CA ALA A 63 3.81 -2.36 -3.30
C ALA A 63 2.84 -3.19 -2.44
N VAL A 64 1.76 -3.70 -3.05
CA VAL A 64 0.86 -4.65 -2.38
C VAL A 64 1.63 -5.92 -1.98
N HIS A 65 1.30 -6.50 -0.84
CA HIS A 65 2.02 -7.64 -0.29
C HIS A 65 1.09 -8.71 0.31
N ALA A 66 1.63 -9.87 0.67
CA ALA A 66 0.85 -11.02 1.11
C ALA A 66 0.00 -10.75 2.37
N GLY A 67 0.48 -9.92 3.32
CA GLY A 67 -0.25 -9.55 4.53
C GLY A 67 -1.54 -8.78 4.27
N ASP A 68 -1.61 -8.04 3.17
CA ASP A 68 -2.77 -7.23 2.79
C ASP A 68 -3.96 -8.06 2.26
N HIS A 69 -3.72 -9.28 1.79
CA HIS A 69 -4.72 -10.10 1.09
C HIS A 69 -5.96 -10.44 1.95
N TYR A 70 -5.79 -10.50 3.26
CA TYR A 70 -6.89 -10.81 4.20
C TYR A 70 -7.87 -9.65 4.33
N VAL A 71 -7.33 -8.43 4.39
CA VAL A 71 -8.12 -7.22 4.70
C VAL A 71 -8.56 -6.52 3.40
N TYR A 72 -7.67 -6.39 2.41
CA TYR A 72 -7.89 -5.54 1.24
C TYR A 72 -8.09 -6.35 -0.04
N PRO A 73 -9.33 -6.42 -0.60
CA PRO A 73 -9.60 -7.16 -1.83
C PRO A 73 -8.77 -6.69 -3.02
N ASP A 74 -8.49 -5.39 -3.11
CA ASP A 74 -7.71 -4.74 -4.17
C ASP A 74 -6.18 -4.84 -3.98
N CYS A 75 -5.73 -5.71 -3.06
CA CYS A 75 -4.34 -6.12 -2.91
C CYS A 75 -4.11 -7.58 -3.33
N ARG A 76 -5.16 -8.33 -3.66
CA ARG A 76 -5.08 -9.77 -3.96
C ARG A 76 -4.50 -10.05 -5.33
N PRO A 77 -3.84 -11.22 -5.54
CA PRO A 77 -3.29 -11.62 -6.84
C PRO A 77 -4.30 -11.54 -7.97
N ALA A 78 -5.53 -12.04 -7.75
CA ALA A 78 -6.59 -12.01 -8.76
C ALA A 78 -6.97 -10.58 -9.17
N PHE A 79 -6.97 -9.62 -8.24
CA PHE A 79 -7.19 -8.21 -8.58
C PHE A 79 -6.05 -7.66 -9.43
N ILE A 80 -4.80 -7.89 -9.04
CA ILE A 80 -3.61 -7.39 -9.75
C ILE A 80 -3.58 -7.90 -11.19
N GLU A 81 -3.85 -9.18 -11.41
CA GLU A 81 -3.91 -9.80 -12.74
C GLU A 81 -5.05 -9.24 -13.61
N ALA A 82 -6.25 -9.15 -13.04
CA ALA A 82 -7.42 -8.62 -13.76
C ALA A 82 -7.24 -7.14 -14.09
N PHE A 83 -6.68 -6.36 -13.16
CA PHE A 83 -6.43 -4.94 -13.33
C PHE A 83 -5.38 -4.69 -14.43
N ASP A 84 -4.26 -5.40 -14.41
CA ASP A 84 -3.24 -5.30 -15.48
C ASP A 84 -3.84 -5.62 -16.85
N THR A 85 -4.65 -6.69 -16.93
CA THR A 85 -5.32 -7.08 -18.16
C THR A 85 -6.26 -5.98 -18.67
N MET A 86 -7.09 -5.44 -17.80
CA MET A 86 -8.06 -4.39 -18.12
C MET A 86 -7.36 -3.11 -18.61
N GLU A 87 -6.33 -2.65 -17.89
CA GLU A 87 -5.62 -1.42 -18.25
C GLU A 87 -4.84 -1.56 -19.55
N ARG A 88 -4.22 -2.70 -19.80
CA ARG A 88 -3.53 -2.94 -21.09
C ARG A 88 -4.48 -2.92 -22.29
N LEU A 89 -5.70 -3.42 -22.12
CA LEU A 89 -6.75 -3.31 -23.13
C LEU A 89 -7.20 -1.85 -23.30
N ALA A 90 -7.37 -1.12 -22.19
CA ALA A 90 -7.82 0.26 -22.22
C ALA A 90 -6.85 1.21 -22.94
N VAL A 91 -5.54 0.89 -22.94
CA VAL A 91 -4.49 1.71 -23.56
C VAL A 91 -3.92 1.10 -24.84
N GLU A 92 -4.55 0.05 -25.38
CA GLU A 92 -4.05 -0.65 -26.57
C GLU A 92 -3.80 0.30 -27.74
N GLY A 93 -2.59 0.25 -28.29
CA GLY A 93 -2.13 1.13 -29.36
C GLY A 93 -1.60 2.50 -28.92
N PHE A 94 -1.56 2.75 -27.61
CA PHE A 94 -1.02 4.00 -27.04
C PHE A 94 0.13 3.71 -26.06
N GLY A 95 1.12 4.60 -26.00
CA GLY A 95 2.28 4.47 -25.12
C GLY A 95 3.19 3.28 -25.46
N ASP A 96 3.95 2.81 -24.49
CA ASP A 96 4.88 1.68 -24.64
C ASP A 96 4.09 0.36 -24.72
N PRO A 97 4.28 -0.47 -25.76
CA PRO A 97 3.55 -1.75 -25.90
C PRO A 97 3.90 -2.80 -24.82
N SER A 98 4.98 -2.61 -24.05
CA SER A 98 5.37 -3.45 -22.94
C SER A 98 4.82 -2.97 -21.59
N LEU A 99 4.03 -1.88 -21.57
CA LEU A 99 3.47 -1.33 -20.34
C LEU A 99 2.66 -2.39 -19.58
N ARG A 100 3.01 -2.57 -18.32
CA ARG A 100 2.36 -3.53 -17.42
C ARG A 100 2.41 -3.09 -15.96
N LEU A 101 1.54 -3.67 -15.14
CA LEU A 101 1.59 -3.55 -13.69
C LEU A 101 2.70 -4.46 -13.12
N TYR A 102 3.50 -3.90 -12.24
CA TYR A 102 4.58 -4.60 -11.54
C TYR A 102 4.36 -4.57 -10.04
N ALA A 103 4.05 -5.73 -9.45
CA ALA A 103 3.80 -5.91 -8.01
C ALA A 103 4.87 -6.85 -7.41
N PRO A 104 6.11 -6.38 -7.17
CA PRO A 104 7.25 -7.23 -6.78
C PRO A 104 7.05 -7.91 -5.42
N PHE A 105 6.19 -7.38 -4.57
CA PHE A 105 5.97 -7.87 -3.22
C PHE A 105 4.67 -8.66 -3.04
N LEU A 106 3.94 -8.91 -4.12
CA LEU A 106 2.62 -9.54 -4.10
C LEU A 106 2.54 -10.79 -3.21
N ASN A 107 3.57 -11.63 -3.26
CA ASN A 107 3.65 -12.88 -2.49
C ASN A 107 4.70 -12.82 -1.36
N LYS A 108 5.12 -11.62 -0.94
CA LYS A 108 6.09 -11.41 0.12
C LYS A 108 5.42 -11.04 1.43
N THR A 109 5.96 -11.53 2.52
CA THR A 109 5.62 -11.04 3.86
C THR A 109 6.27 -9.67 4.11
N LYS A 110 5.74 -8.91 5.04
CA LYS A 110 6.34 -7.62 5.41
C LYS A 110 7.76 -7.79 5.99
N ALA A 111 8.03 -8.89 6.70
CA ALA A 111 9.37 -9.22 7.18
C ALA A 111 10.37 -9.45 6.03
N GLU A 112 9.96 -10.16 4.96
CA GLU A 112 10.81 -10.32 3.77
C GLU A 112 11.07 -8.97 3.07
N ILE A 113 10.06 -8.08 3.04
CA ILE A 113 10.22 -6.73 2.47
C ILE A 113 11.20 -5.91 3.31
N VAL A 114 11.08 -5.94 4.64
CA VAL A 114 12.03 -5.28 5.55
C VAL A 114 13.46 -5.81 5.33
N LYS A 115 13.62 -7.11 5.19
CA LYS A 115 14.95 -7.72 4.93
C LYS A 115 15.53 -7.27 3.60
N ILE A 116 14.72 -7.22 2.53
CA ILE A 116 15.13 -6.74 1.21
C ILE A 116 15.53 -5.26 1.29
N GLY A 117 14.71 -4.43 1.92
CA GLY A 117 14.97 -3.00 2.06
C GLY A 117 16.21 -2.71 2.89
N GLY A 118 16.45 -3.48 3.97
CA GLY A 118 17.69 -3.40 4.77
C GLY A 118 18.93 -3.69 3.92
N ALA A 119 18.88 -4.73 3.07
CA ALA A 119 19.97 -5.06 2.15
C ALA A 119 20.20 -3.97 1.07
N LEU A 120 19.16 -3.23 0.70
CA LEU A 120 19.22 -2.12 -0.25
C LEU A 120 19.56 -0.78 0.40
N GLY A 121 19.71 -0.71 1.72
CA GLY A 121 20.01 0.52 2.46
C GLY A 121 18.83 1.49 2.52
N VAL A 122 17.59 1.00 2.54
CA VAL A 122 16.39 1.85 2.68
C VAL A 122 16.48 2.63 4.00
N PRO A 123 16.33 3.97 3.98
CA PRO A 123 16.36 4.80 5.18
C PRO A 123 15.04 4.65 5.97
N TYR A 124 14.91 3.56 6.71
CA TYR A 124 13.68 3.22 7.42
C TYR A 124 13.22 4.26 8.45
N ALA A 125 14.12 5.08 8.97
CA ALA A 125 13.78 6.20 9.85
C ALA A 125 12.87 7.24 9.13
N ASP A 126 13.00 7.36 7.81
CA ASP A 126 12.22 8.30 6.99
C ASP A 126 10.91 7.68 6.47
N THR A 127 10.61 6.43 6.83
CA THR A 127 9.40 5.74 6.36
C THR A 127 8.27 5.82 7.37
N TRP A 128 7.03 5.94 6.87
CA TRP A 128 5.83 6.08 7.69
C TRP A 128 4.84 4.94 7.45
N SER A 129 4.24 4.41 8.54
CA SER A 129 3.19 3.40 8.48
C SER A 129 1.99 3.65 9.40
N CYS A 130 2.11 4.54 10.38
CA CYS A 130 1.07 4.79 11.37
C CYS A 130 -0.20 5.36 10.73
N TYR A 131 -1.36 4.78 11.04
CA TYR A 131 -2.66 5.23 10.55
C TYR A 131 -3.24 6.42 11.35
N GLU A 132 -2.80 6.62 12.60
CA GLU A 132 -3.22 7.76 13.42
C GLU A 132 -2.62 9.11 12.94
N GLY A 133 -1.54 9.07 12.16
CA GLY A 133 -0.81 10.30 11.81
C GLY A 133 0.01 10.85 12.98
N GLY A 134 0.17 12.19 13.03
CA GLY A 134 0.97 12.87 14.05
C GLY A 134 2.45 12.97 13.70
N ASP A 135 3.27 13.37 14.69
CA ASP A 135 4.73 13.54 14.52
C ASP A 135 5.52 12.25 14.80
N LEU A 136 4.96 11.34 15.61
CA LEU A 136 5.52 10.04 15.96
C LEU A 136 4.51 8.94 15.68
N HIS A 137 5.00 7.72 15.47
CA HIS A 137 4.12 6.55 15.35
C HIS A 137 3.39 6.26 16.67
N CYS A 138 2.06 6.04 16.63
CA CYS A 138 1.23 5.87 17.83
C CYS A 138 1.55 4.63 18.68
N SER A 139 2.34 3.69 18.19
CA SER A 139 2.70 2.44 18.86
C SER A 139 1.59 1.38 18.98
N LEU A 140 0.31 1.72 18.80
CA LEU A 140 -0.86 0.91 19.17
C LEU A 140 -1.71 0.44 17.98
N CYS A 141 -1.78 1.22 16.87
CA CYS A 141 -2.60 0.83 15.72
C CYS A 141 -2.06 -0.44 15.05
N GLY A 142 -2.91 -1.11 14.27
CA GLY A 142 -2.56 -2.36 13.61
C GLY A 142 -1.29 -2.28 12.77
N THR A 143 -1.08 -1.18 12.05
CA THR A 143 0.11 -0.98 11.21
C THR A 143 1.38 -0.73 12.01
N CYS A 144 1.32 -0.10 13.19
CA CYS A 144 2.45 0.01 14.09
C CYS A 144 2.87 -1.35 14.66
N ASN A 145 1.89 -2.16 15.06
CA ASN A 145 2.14 -3.52 15.56
C ASN A 145 2.76 -4.40 14.47
N GLU A 146 2.18 -4.39 13.26
CA GLU A 146 2.72 -5.12 12.11
C GLU A 146 4.13 -4.66 11.73
N ARG A 147 4.41 -3.34 11.83
CA ARG A 147 5.76 -2.82 11.58
C ARG A 147 6.77 -3.40 12.58
N LYS A 148 6.50 -3.32 13.87
CA LYS A 148 7.38 -3.87 14.92
C LYS A 148 7.65 -5.35 14.71
N GLU A 149 6.58 -6.14 14.48
CA GLU A 149 6.67 -7.57 14.20
C GLU A 149 7.52 -7.86 12.94
N ALA A 150 7.31 -7.09 11.87
CA ALA A 150 8.05 -7.28 10.62
C ALA A 150 9.56 -7.05 10.80
N PHE A 151 9.97 -6.02 11.55
CA PHE A 151 11.37 -5.75 11.84
C PHE A 151 11.98 -6.83 12.74
N GLU A 152 11.26 -7.28 13.78
CA GLU A 152 11.68 -8.36 14.66
C GLU A 152 11.89 -9.66 13.89
N LEU A 153 10.92 -10.10 13.08
CA LEU A 153 11.01 -11.31 12.27
C LEU A 153 12.08 -11.22 11.17
N ALA A 154 12.36 -10.02 10.66
CA ALA A 154 13.43 -9.79 9.69
C ALA A 154 14.82 -9.84 10.32
N GLY A 155 14.93 -9.69 11.63
CA GLY A 155 16.21 -9.51 12.34
C GLY A 155 16.91 -8.20 11.99
N VAL A 156 16.14 -7.16 11.63
CA VAL A 156 16.62 -5.82 11.29
C VAL A 156 16.21 -4.86 12.40
N PRO A 157 17.09 -4.00 12.92
CA PRO A 157 16.69 -2.99 13.90
C PRO A 157 15.63 -2.04 13.35
N ASP A 158 14.54 -1.82 14.10
CA ASP A 158 13.54 -0.81 13.75
C ASP A 158 13.99 0.57 14.25
N PRO A 159 14.31 1.52 13.36
CA PRO A 159 14.73 2.86 13.76
C PRO A 159 13.57 3.81 14.05
N THR A 160 12.34 3.31 14.04
CA THR A 160 11.12 4.13 14.16
C THR A 160 10.98 4.70 15.56
N GLU A 161 10.67 5.99 15.65
CA GLU A 161 10.30 6.63 16.91
C GLU A 161 8.79 6.45 17.16
N TYR A 162 8.48 5.94 18.36
CA TYR A 162 7.11 5.68 18.81
C TYR A 162 6.73 6.59 19.99
N VAL A 163 5.45 6.92 20.09
CA VAL A 163 4.89 7.55 21.30
C VAL A 163 5.03 6.56 22.47
N ASN A 164 5.51 7.07 23.62
CA ASN A 164 5.71 6.31 24.87
C ASN A 164 4.39 6.03 25.60
#